data_c891d4d2c5ab2815e5b8ed29da88500f
#
_entry.id   c891d4d2c5ab2815e5b8ed29da88500f
#
_cell.length_a   1.000
_cell.length_b   1.000
_cell.length_c   1.000
_cell.angle_alpha   90.00
_cell.angle_beta   90.00
_cell.angle_gamma   90.00
#
_symmetry.space_group_name_H-M   'P 1'
#
loop_
_entity.id
_entity.type
_entity.pdbx_description
1 polymer ?
#
loop_
_entity_poly.entity_id
_entity_poly.type
_entity_poly.pdbx_seq_one_letter_code
_entity_poly.pdbx_strand_id
1 'polypeptide(L)'
;REPFSPLIGAMPSTPQMAELQVTQEYLGHANHLAFLAPMWEEFFGWVNPSSLTAIAGVANIGDDENWTGHPLAQANWYAFGRLAWNPSLSSKEIAREWLPATVYGSNEIPDDVKTALEDMMLGSREAVVDYMMPLGLHHLFAFGHHYGPEPWCNPEGARPDWLPSYYHRADSAGIGFDRSPSGSNAVSQYPKPYSTQYASASTCPDELLLWFHHLPWDYTMKSGATLWDELCRHYERGCIAVSDMQKAWMKAKPYIAPALYSYVEERLATQARDAQWWKDGCLLYFGEFSGMPLPDDVTAPVHTLEQLRGVDLGITNYESPSASLLNSKR
;
A
#
# COMPACT_ATOMS: atom_id res chain seq x y z
N ARG A 1 3.10 4.72 4.99
CA ARG A 1 3.93 4.49 6.17
C ARG A 1 3.09 4.34 7.42
N GLU A 2 3.65 3.69 8.45
CA GLU A 2 2.92 3.39 9.67
C GLU A 2 3.20 4.46 10.74
N PRO A 3 2.24 5.33 11.10
CA PRO A 3 2.48 6.40 12.07
C PRO A 3 2.65 5.90 13.50
N PHE A 4 2.41 4.61 13.77
CA PHE A 4 2.57 4.02 15.11
C PHE A 4 4.02 3.68 15.46
N SER A 5 4.88 3.46 14.47
CA SER A 5 6.29 3.11 14.73
C SER A 5 7.01 4.12 15.63
N PRO A 6 6.93 5.44 15.41
CA PRO A 6 7.50 6.43 16.32
C PRO A 6 6.92 6.39 17.73
N LEU A 7 5.62 6.09 17.87
CA LEU A 7 4.97 5.98 19.18
C LEU A 7 5.55 4.81 19.98
N ILE A 8 5.72 3.66 19.35
CA ILE A 8 6.32 2.47 19.99
C ILE A 8 7.73 2.76 20.47
N GLY A 9 8.58 3.35 19.63
CA GLY A 9 9.95 3.69 19.98
C GLY A 9 10.09 4.68 21.13
N ALA A 10 9.08 5.48 21.37
CA ALA A 10 9.07 6.49 22.43
C ALA A 10 8.51 6.02 23.77
N MET A 11 8.10 4.76 23.91
CA MET A 11 7.55 4.15 25.13
C MET A 11 8.52 3.11 25.75
N PRO A 12 9.78 3.46 26.06
CA PRO A 12 10.83 2.48 26.37
C PRO A 12 10.66 1.75 27.69
N SER A 13 9.91 2.33 28.63
CA SER A 13 9.69 1.76 29.97
C SER A 13 8.44 0.87 30.07
N THR A 14 7.66 0.78 29.00
CA THR A 14 6.44 -0.02 28.98
C THR A 14 6.70 -1.32 28.21
N PRO A 15 6.40 -2.49 28.75
CA PRO A 15 6.48 -3.74 28.00
C PRO A 15 5.62 -3.65 26.74
N GLN A 16 6.21 -3.98 25.59
CA GLN A 16 5.56 -3.89 24.29
C GLN A 16 5.32 -5.27 23.71
N MET A 17 4.17 -5.45 23.09
CA MET A 17 3.88 -6.57 22.21
C MET A 17 3.54 -6.01 20.84
N ALA A 18 4.09 -6.60 19.79
CA ALA A 18 3.83 -6.19 18.40
C ALA A 18 3.16 -7.32 17.64
N GLU A 19 2.24 -6.95 16.78
CA GLU A 19 1.60 -7.85 15.82
C GLU A 19 1.87 -7.32 14.42
N LEU A 20 2.47 -8.16 13.56
CA LEU A 20 2.73 -7.84 12.18
C LEU A 20 1.82 -8.68 11.29
N GLN A 21 1.01 -8.01 10.47
CA GLN A 21 0.21 -8.67 9.45
C GLN A 21 1.14 -9.18 8.34
N VAL A 22 1.28 -10.50 8.22
CA VAL A 22 2.22 -11.14 7.28
C VAL A 22 1.59 -11.33 5.90
N THR A 23 0.28 -11.54 5.84
CA THR A 23 -0.46 -11.57 4.58
C THR A 23 -1.04 -10.20 4.24
N GLN A 24 -1.12 -9.88 2.97
CA GLN A 24 -1.53 -8.58 2.46
C GLN A 24 -3.05 -8.47 2.27
N GLU A 25 -3.82 -8.54 3.36
CA GLU A 25 -5.29 -8.55 3.33
C GLU A 25 -5.87 -7.33 2.60
N TYR A 26 -5.36 -6.13 2.89
CA TYR A 26 -5.88 -4.86 2.34
C TYR A 26 -5.08 -4.34 1.14
N LEU A 27 -4.01 -5.01 0.75
CA LEU A 27 -3.10 -4.59 -0.31
C LEU A 27 -3.27 -5.47 -1.56
N GLY A 28 -4.50 -5.70 -1.99
CA GLY A 28 -4.80 -6.48 -3.18
C GLY A 28 -4.82 -7.99 -2.97
N HIS A 29 -4.95 -8.44 -1.72
CA HIS A 29 -5.05 -9.86 -1.33
C HIS A 29 -3.97 -10.72 -2.01
N ALA A 30 -4.34 -11.87 -2.59
CA ALA A 30 -3.43 -12.76 -3.30
C ALA A 30 -3.05 -12.30 -4.72
N ASN A 31 -3.63 -11.21 -5.23
CA ASN A 31 -3.45 -10.77 -6.61
C ASN A 31 -2.34 -9.74 -6.81
N HIS A 32 -1.99 -8.99 -5.76
CA HIS A 32 -0.97 -7.96 -5.86
C HIS A 32 0.30 -8.35 -5.12
N LEU A 33 1.45 -7.98 -5.64
CA LEU A 33 2.71 -8.12 -4.94
C LEU A 33 2.93 -6.92 -4.02
N ALA A 34 3.13 -7.18 -2.74
CA ALA A 34 3.59 -6.21 -1.76
C ALA A 34 4.58 -6.89 -0.80
N PHE A 35 5.87 -6.58 -0.95
CA PHE A 35 6.91 -7.06 -0.04
C PHE A 35 6.99 -6.12 1.16
N LEU A 36 6.67 -6.62 2.34
CA LEU A 36 6.47 -5.82 3.54
C LEU A 36 7.75 -5.60 4.35
N ALA A 37 8.82 -6.30 4.03
CA ALA A 37 10.07 -6.22 4.79
C ALA A 37 10.66 -4.81 4.91
N PRO A 38 10.60 -3.91 3.89
CA PRO A 38 11.08 -2.54 4.05
C PRO A 38 10.32 -1.76 5.15
N MET A 39 9.01 -1.97 5.27
CA MET A 39 8.21 -1.37 6.33
C MET A 39 8.59 -1.94 7.71
N TRP A 40 8.83 -3.26 7.80
CA TRP A 40 9.22 -3.90 9.05
C TRP A 40 10.64 -3.52 9.48
N GLU A 41 11.57 -3.35 8.54
CA GLU A 41 12.91 -2.82 8.81
C GLU A 41 12.82 -1.44 9.48
N GLU A 42 11.97 -0.55 8.94
CA GLU A 42 11.69 0.75 9.54
C GLU A 42 11.06 0.61 10.94
N PHE A 43 10.08 -0.29 11.10
CA PHE A 43 9.46 -0.58 12.40
C PHE A 43 10.50 -1.03 13.43
N PHE A 44 11.38 -1.98 13.10
CA PHE A 44 12.42 -2.45 14.01
C PHE A 44 13.46 -1.37 14.33
N GLY A 45 13.68 -0.41 13.45
CA GLY A 45 14.50 0.77 13.71
C GLY A 45 13.93 1.69 14.80
N TRP A 46 12.61 1.66 15.01
CA TRP A 46 11.92 2.46 16.05
C TRP A 46 11.78 1.73 17.38
N VAL A 47 11.75 0.41 17.37
CA VAL A 47 11.53 -0.38 18.58
C VAL A 47 12.76 -0.39 19.49
N ASN A 48 12.56 -0.11 20.77
CA ASN A 48 13.59 -0.36 21.77
C ASN A 48 13.60 -1.87 22.10
N PRO A 49 14.66 -2.62 21.76
CA PRO A 49 14.71 -4.05 22.01
C PRO A 49 14.49 -4.44 23.49
N SER A 50 14.82 -3.54 24.42
CA SER A 50 14.65 -3.78 25.85
C SER A 50 13.18 -3.74 26.30
N SER A 51 12.31 -3.10 25.54
CA SER A 51 10.88 -2.98 25.86
C SER A 51 10.00 -3.91 25.03
N LEU A 52 10.48 -4.43 23.89
CA LEU A 52 9.75 -5.40 23.08
C LEU A 52 9.83 -6.79 23.75
N THR A 53 8.71 -7.27 24.26
CA THR A 53 8.63 -8.55 24.98
C THR A 53 8.11 -9.69 24.13
N ALA A 54 7.35 -9.38 23.08
CA ALA A 54 6.86 -10.36 22.11
C ALA A 54 6.57 -9.72 20.76
N ILE A 55 6.72 -10.52 19.70
CA ILE A 55 6.29 -10.19 18.35
C ILE A 55 5.55 -11.38 17.76
N ALA A 56 4.39 -11.16 17.19
CA ALA A 56 3.58 -12.17 16.51
C ALA A 56 3.41 -11.82 15.03
N GLY A 57 3.60 -12.81 14.17
CA GLY A 57 3.16 -12.73 12.77
C GLY A 57 1.76 -13.29 12.67
N VAL A 58 0.84 -12.53 12.07
CA VAL A 58 -0.55 -12.94 11.91
C VAL A 58 -0.94 -12.97 10.43
N ALA A 59 -1.87 -13.84 10.09
CA ALA A 59 -2.34 -14.00 8.72
C ALA A 59 -3.75 -14.57 8.68
N ASN A 60 -4.60 -14.02 7.82
CA ASN A 60 -5.86 -14.61 7.43
C ASN A 60 -5.61 -15.47 6.18
N ILE A 61 -5.55 -16.79 6.35
CA ILE A 61 -5.23 -17.71 5.26
C ILE A 61 -6.45 -18.48 4.76
N GLY A 62 -7.54 -18.52 5.53
CA GLY A 62 -8.72 -19.31 5.19
C GLY A 62 -8.37 -20.78 4.97
N ASP A 63 -8.92 -21.37 3.93
CA ASP A 63 -8.69 -22.73 3.45
C ASP A 63 -7.89 -22.80 2.14
N ASP A 64 -7.20 -21.73 1.75
CA ASP A 64 -6.39 -21.64 0.56
C ASP A 64 -5.16 -22.57 0.66
N GLU A 65 -4.88 -23.36 -0.37
CA GLU A 65 -3.66 -24.16 -0.46
C GLU A 65 -2.40 -23.29 -0.48
N ASN A 66 -2.48 -22.13 -1.10
CA ASN A 66 -1.42 -21.10 -1.06
C ASN A 66 -1.71 -20.07 0.02
N TRP A 67 -1.62 -20.49 1.27
CA TRP A 67 -1.84 -19.64 2.46
C TRP A 67 -0.93 -18.41 2.57
N THR A 68 0.06 -18.25 1.71
CA THR A 68 0.84 -17.01 1.58
C THR A 68 0.19 -15.98 0.65
N GLY A 69 -0.88 -16.35 -0.08
CA GLY A 69 -1.52 -15.50 -1.06
C GLY A 69 -0.75 -15.42 -2.38
N HIS A 70 -0.23 -14.26 -2.74
CA HIS A 70 0.62 -14.10 -3.92
C HIS A 70 1.87 -15.00 -3.83
N PRO A 71 2.33 -15.68 -4.92
CA PRO A 71 3.45 -16.62 -4.85
C PRO A 71 4.73 -16.01 -4.26
N LEU A 72 5.01 -14.74 -4.60
CA LEU A 72 6.17 -14.03 -4.06
C LEU A 72 5.93 -13.48 -2.64
N ALA A 73 4.70 -13.51 -2.12
CA ALA A 73 4.41 -13.09 -0.74
C ALA A 73 4.95 -14.09 0.32
N GLN A 74 5.39 -15.27 -0.10
CA GLN A 74 6.19 -16.15 0.77
C GLN A 74 7.42 -15.42 1.35
N ALA A 75 7.96 -14.45 0.60
CA ALA A 75 9.03 -13.59 1.09
C ALA A 75 8.67 -12.82 2.36
N ASN A 76 7.40 -12.46 2.57
CA ASN A 76 6.95 -11.79 3.79
C ASN A 76 7.08 -12.70 5.02
N TRP A 77 6.70 -13.98 4.90
CA TRP A 77 6.89 -14.96 5.97
C TRP A 77 8.35 -15.21 6.28
N TYR A 78 9.16 -15.35 5.22
CA TYR A 78 10.61 -15.48 5.37
C TYR A 78 11.19 -14.25 6.08
N ALA A 79 10.82 -13.06 5.63
CA ALA A 79 11.29 -11.80 6.22
C ALA A 79 10.88 -11.64 7.69
N PHE A 80 9.63 -12.00 8.03
CA PHE A 80 9.17 -11.98 9.42
C PHE A 80 10.08 -12.89 10.29
N GLY A 81 10.34 -14.12 9.87
CA GLY A 81 11.20 -15.05 10.60
C GLY A 81 12.64 -14.53 10.73
N ARG A 82 13.19 -13.94 9.66
CA ARG A 82 14.55 -13.38 9.68
C ARG A 82 14.66 -12.18 10.62
N LEU A 83 13.72 -11.26 10.57
CA LEU A 83 13.70 -10.04 11.42
C LEU A 83 13.38 -10.36 12.89
N ALA A 84 12.51 -11.34 13.16
CA ALA A 84 12.24 -11.80 14.50
C ALA A 84 13.49 -12.42 15.17
N TRP A 85 14.35 -13.07 14.35
CA TRP A 85 15.61 -13.65 14.82
C TRP A 85 16.74 -12.62 14.91
N ASN A 86 16.87 -11.76 13.89
CA ASN A 86 17.87 -10.71 13.82
C ASN A 86 17.24 -9.40 13.28
N PRO A 87 16.79 -8.50 14.17
CA PRO A 87 16.13 -7.27 13.79
C PRO A 87 17.03 -6.22 13.15
N SER A 88 18.34 -6.48 13.05
CA SER A 88 19.29 -5.58 12.36
C SER A 88 19.53 -5.93 10.88
N LEU A 89 18.86 -6.97 10.35
CA LEU A 89 18.92 -7.27 8.92
C LEU A 89 18.18 -6.21 8.11
N SER A 90 18.76 -5.87 6.95
CA SER A 90 18.06 -5.05 5.98
C SER A 90 17.10 -5.88 5.12
N SER A 91 16.04 -5.25 4.65
CA SER A 91 15.11 -5.85 3.69
C SER A 91 15.80 -6.30 2.40
N LYS A 92 16.85 -5.58 2.00
CA LYS A 92 17.66 -5.92 0.83
C LYS A 92 18.46 -7.22 1.04
N GLU A 93 19.07 -7.41 2.21
CA GLU A 93 19.76 -8.67 2.56
C GLU A 93 18.78 -9.84 2.55
N ILE A 94 17.59 -9.64 3.12
CA ILE A 94 16.52 -10.65 3.15
C ILE A 94 16.06 -11.03 1.74
N ALA A 95 15.84 -10.04 0.85
CA ALA A 95 15.47 -10.30 -0.54
C ALA A 95 16.56 -11.09 -1.28
N ARG A 96 17.84 -10.76 -1.06
CA ARG A 96 19.00 -11.46 -1.64
C ARG A 96 19.17 -12.88 -1.13
N GLU A 97 18.74 -13.18 0.08
CA GLU A 97 18.72 -14.54 0.61
C GLU A 97 17.56 -15.34 0.00
N TRP A 98 16.36 -14.73 -0.07
CA TRP A 98 15.13 -15.42 -0.44
C TRP A 98 15.02 -15.70 -1.94
N LEU A 99 15.36 -14.73 -2.80
CA LEU A 99 15.21 -14.86 -4.26
C LEU A 99 15.98 -16.06 -4.83
N PRO A 100 17.29 -16.28 -4.51
CA PRO A 100 18.02 -17.46 -4.97
C PRO A 100 17.47 -18.78 -4.43
N ALA A 101 16.98 -18.77 -3.21
CA ALA A 101 16.49 -19.98 -2.55
C ALA A 101 15.12 -20.44 -3.07
N THR A 102 14.33 -19.54 -3.65
CA THR A 102 12.91 -19.82 -3.94
C THR A 102 12.51 -19.53 -5.38
N VAL A 103 13.04 -18.48 -5.99
CA VAL A 103 12.56 -17.98 -7.30
C VAL A 103 13.48 -18.42 -8.43
N TYR A 104 14.79 -18.42 -8.20
CA TYR A 104 15.76 -18.71 -9.26
C TYR A 104 15.77 -20.17 -9.62
N GLY A 105 15.77 -20.43 -10.94
CA GLY A 105 16.00 -21.77 -11.48
C GLY A 105 17.48 -22.19 -11.43
N SER A 106 17.79 -23.30 -12.13
CA SER A 106 19.14 -23.86 -12.18
C SER A 106 20.12 -23.09 -13.07
N ASN A 107 19.63 -22.18 -13.90
CA ASN A 107 20.49 -21.40 -14.81
C ASN A 107 21.16 -20.23 -14.06
N GLU A 108 22.39 -19.93 -14.47
CA GLU A 108 23.05 -18.73 -13.98
C GLU A 108 22.29 -17.48 -14.43
N ILE A 109 21.94 -16.63 -13.46
CA ILE A 109 21.15 -15.43 -13.69
C ILE A 109 22.10 -14.23 -13.83
N PRO A 110 21.96 -13.40 -14.90
CA PRO A 110 22.71 -12.16 -15.04
C PRO A 110 22.45 -11.18 -13.88
N ASP A 111 23.46 -10.40 -13.51
CA ASP A 111 23.38 -9.50 -12.37
C ASP A 111 22.36 -8.37 -12.57
N ASP A 112 22.14 -7.92 -13.81
CA ASP A 112 21.10 -6.93 -14.12
C ASP A 112 19.68 -7.49 -13.93
N VAL A 113 19.48 -8.79 -14.16
CA VAL A 113 18.21 -9.48 -13.86
C VAL A 113 18.02 -9.65 -12.36
N LYS A 114 19.08 -10.05 -11.63
CA LYS A 114 19.02 -10.13 -10.16
C LYS A 114 18.65 -8.78 -9.55
N THR A 115 19.33 -7.71 -9.98
CA THR A 115 19.05 -6.33 -9.52
C THR A 115 17.62 -5.93 -9.82
N ALA A 116 17.13 -6.20 -11.04
CA ALA A 116 15.75 -5.87 -11.40
C ALA A 116 14.71 -6.60 -10.53
N LEU A 117 14.95 -7.86 -10.16
CA LEU A 117 14.07 -8.61 -9.26
C LEU A 117 14.16 -8.12 -7.79
N GLU A 118 15.37 -7.77 -7.32
CA GLU A 118 15.55 -7.14 -6.02
C GLU A 118 14.78 -5.83 -5.93
N ASP A 119 14.94 -4.94 -6.91
CA ASP A 119 14.28 -3.63 -6.96
C ASP A 119 12.75 -3.78 -7.07
N MET A 120 12.28 -4.75 -7.87
CA MET A 120 10.87 -5.09 -7.95
C MET A 120 10.30 -5.49 -6.59
N MET A 121 10.96 -6.37 -5.86
CA MET A 121 10.51 -6.76 -4.51
C MET A 121 10.50 -5.58 -3.56
N LEU A 122 11.62 -4.87 -3.45
CA LEU A 122 11.80 -3.77 -2.49
C LEU A 122 10.85 -2.59 -2.75
N GLY A 123 10.55 -2.30 -4.01
CA GLY A 123 9.65 -1.20 -4.40
C GLY A 123 8.16 -1.58 -4.40
N SER A 124 7.82 -2.87 -4.33
CA SER A 124 6.45 -3.34 -4.59
C SER A 124 5.42 -2.80 -3.60
N ARG A 125 5.76 -2.67 -2.31
CA ARG A 125 4.85 -2.08 -1.32
C ARG A 125 4.57 -0.60 -1.60
N GLU A 126 5.61 0.18 -1.90
CA GLU A 126 5.43 1.61 -2.19
C GLU A 126 4.62 1.83 -3.48
N ALA A 127 4.78 0.94 -4.48
CA ALA A 127 3.92 0.96 -5.66
C ALA A 127 2.43 0.78 -5.28
N VAL A 128 2.12 -0.16 -4.38
CA VAL A 128 0.74 -0.35 -3.87
C VAL A 128 0.26 0.86 -3.09
N VAL A 129 1.09 1.46 -2.23
CA VAL A 129 0.74 2.67 -1.50
C VAL A 129 0.41 3.81 -2.45
N ASP A 130 1.21 4.00 -3.49
CA ASP A 130 1.02 5.08 -4.46
C ASP A 130 -0.34 4.98 -5.18
N TYR A 131 -0.78 3.79 -5.61
CA TYR A 131 -2.07 3.68 -6.30
C TYR A 131 -3.28 3.41 -5.38
N MET A 132 -3.10 3.06 -4.10
CA MET A 132 -4.22 2.81 -3.18
C MET A 132 -4.42 3.92 -2.15
N MET A 133 -3.34 4.40 -1.52
CA MET A 133 -3.43 5.26 -0.34
C MET A 133 -2.29 6.31 -0.26
N PRO A 134 -2.11 7.11 -1.30
CA PRO A 134 -1.03 8.09 -1.35
C PRO A 134 -1.18 9.18 -0.29
N LEU A 135 -0.08 9.82 0.07
CA LEU A 135 -0.02 11.00 0.94
C LEU A 135 -0.68 10.82 2.32
N GLY A 136 -0.81 9.58 2.80
CA GLY A 136 -1.45 9.27 4.07
C GLY A 136 -2.97 9.11 4.00
N LEU A 137 -3.56 9.09 2.82
CA LEU A 137 -4.95 8.63 2.64
C LEU A 137 -5.07 7.17 3.08
N HIS A 138 -6.24 6.80 3.59
CA HIS A 138 -6.49 5.46 4.09
C HIS A 138 -7.95 5.05 3.87
N HIS A 139 -8.23 3.74 3.95
CA HIS A 139 -9.59 3.18 3.88
C HIS A 139 -10.39 3.57 2.63
N LEU A 140 -9.74 3.67 1.47
CA LEU A 140 -10.40 4.01 0.20
C LEU A 140 -10.99 2.78 -0.52
N PHE A 141 -10.85 1.61 0.07
CA PHE A 141 -11.31 0.33 -0.48
C PHE A 141 -12.81 0.10 -0.24
N ALA A 142 -13.38 -0.80 -1.01
CA ALA A 142 -14.75 -1.24 -0.88
C ALA A 142 -15.03 -1.82 0.52
N PHE A 143 -16.12 -1.37 1.13
CA PHE A 143 -16.49 -1.75 2.51
C PHE A 143 -16.67 -3.26 2.70
N GLY A 144 -17.24 -3.95 1.70
CA GLY A 144 -17.62 -5.37 1.84
C GLY A 144 -16.48 -6.35 1.69
N HIS A 145 -15.49 -6.05 0.86
CA HIS A 145 -14.44 -7.01 0.50
C HIS A 145 -13.02 -6.46 0.56
N HIS A 146 -12.81 -5.18 0.86
CA HIS A 146 -11.53 -4.51 1.04
C HIS A 146 -10.52 -4.68 -0.13
N TYR A 147 -11.01 -4.97 -1.33
CA TYR A 147 -10.14 -5.25 -2.47
C TYR A 147 -9.97 -4.06 -3.42
N GLY A 148 -11.07 -3.58 -3.99
CA GLY A 148 -11.06 -2.51 -4.98
C GLY A 148 -11.36 -1.13 -4.39
N PRO A 149 -11.19 -0.05 -5.18
CA PRO A 149 -11.48 1.30 -4.74
C PRO A 149 -12.98 1.54 -4.66
N GLU A 150 -13.45 2.05 -3.53
CA GLU A 150 -14.79 2.60 -3.35
C GLU A 150 -14.75 3.83 -2.43
N PRO A 151 -14.04 4.92 -2.76
CA PRO A 151 -14.00 6.11 -1.91
C PRO A 151 -15.38 6.73 -1.68
N TRP A 152 -16.36 6.41 -2.53
CA TRP A 152 -17.78 6.79 -2.41
C TRP A 152 -18.63 5.86 -1.55
N CYS A 153 -18.07 4.76 -1.05
CA CYS A 153 -18.81 3.70 -0.36
C CYS A 153 -19.54 4.23 0.89
N ASN A 154 -20.83 3.97 0.98
CA ASN A 154 -21.65 4.37 2.12
C ASN A 154 -22.84 3.39 2.30
N PRO A 155 -22.61 2.13 2.69
CA PRO A 155 -23.67 1.16 2.89
C PRO A 155 -24.54 1.53 4.10
N GLU A 156 -25.83 1.28 3.97
CA GLU A 156 -26.82 1.55 5.03
C GLU A 156 -26.45 0.78 6.32
N GLY A 157 -26.52 1.48 7.44
CA GLY A 157 -26.21 0.89 8.76
C GLY A 157 -24.74 0.73 9.10
N ALA A 158 -23.83 1.09 8.19
CA ALA A 158 -22.39 1.07 8.50
C ALA A 158 -22.03 2.12 9.56
N ARG A 159 -21.06 1.79 10.42
CA ARG A 159 -20.51 2.76 11.36
C ARG A 159 -19.78 3.86 10.57
N PRO A 160 -19.98 5.14 10.92
CA PRO A 160 -19.33 6.25 10.20
C PRO A 160 -17.80 6.14 10.14
N ASP A 161 -17.18 5.66 11.22
CA ASP A 161 -15.73 5.48 11.34
C ASP A 161 -15.16 4.27 10.56
N TRP A 162 -16.02 3.53 9.86
CA TRP A 162 -15.62 2.46 8.93
C TRP A 162 -15.77 2.87 7.46
N LEU A 163 -16.36 4.04 7.20
CA LEU A 163 -16.59 4.54 5.85
C LEU A 163 -15.35 5.23 5.29
N PRO A 164 -15.04 5.10 4.00
CA PRO A 164 -13.96 5.85 3.34
C PRO A 164 -14.05 7.36 3.57
N SER A 165 -15.27 7.92 3.51
CA SER A 165 -15.53 9.34 3.73
C SER A 165 -15.13 9.85 5.11
N TYR A 166 -15.08 8.98 6.13
CA TYR A 166 -14.57 9.34 7.44
C TYR A 166 -13.06 9.63 7.41
N TYR A 167 -12.33 8.93 6.56
CA TYR A 167 -10.86 9.06 6.46
C TYR A 167 -10.46 10.15 5.48
N HIS A 168 -10.98 10.14 4.25
CA HIS A 168 -10.55 11.13 3.24
C HIS A 168 -11.20 12.50 3.42
N ARG A 169 -12.42 12.60 3.95
CA ARG A 169 -13.16 13.85 4.17
C ARG A 169 -13.13 14.83 3.00
N ALA A 170 -13.11 14.31 1.78
CA ALA A 170 -13.06 15.14 0.59
C ALA A 170 -14.37 15.96 0.45
N ASP A 171 -14.19 17.25 0.25
CA ASP A 171 -15.22 18.23 -0.03
C ASP A 171 -14.69 19.35 -0.94
N SER A 172 -15.47 20.37 -1.22
CA SER A 172 -15.03 21.51 -2.04
C SER A 172 -13.91 22.35 -1.42
N ALA A 173 -13.67 22.22 -0.11
CA ALA A 173 -12.63 22.94 0.61
C ALA A 173 -11.29 22.18 0.61
N GLY A 174 -11.32 20.84 0.46
CA GLY A 174 -10.09 20.04 0.48
C GLY A 174 -10.28 18.55 0.74
N ILE A 175 -9.21 17.90 1.18
CA ILE A 175 -9.12 16.48 1.46
C ILE A 175 -8.23 16.20 2.67
N GLY A 176 -8.45 15.06 3.33
CA GLY A 176 -7.69 14.60 4.48
C GLY A 176 -8.43 14.80 5.81
N PHE A 177 -7.93 14.21 6.87
CA PHE A 177 -8.53 14.29 8.20
C PHE A 177 -7.71 15.21 9.10
N ASP A 178 -8.30 16.30 9.59
CA ASP A 178 -7.63 17.20 10.54
C ASP A 178 -7.51 16.56 11.93
N ARG A 179 -6.34 15.97 12.18
CA ARG A 179 -5.91 15.42 13.47
C ARG A 179 -4.90 16.35 14.17
N SER A 180 -4.64 17.53 13.61
CA SER A 180 -3.79 18.58 14.18
C SER A 180 -4.46 19.26 15.38
N PRO A 181 -3.76 20.20 16.07
CA PRO A 181 -4.36 20.96 17.17
C PRO A 181 -5.60 21.78 16.80
N SER A 182 -5.81 22.11 15.52
CA SER A 182 -7.00 22.82 15.03
C SER A 182 -8.22 21.89 14.85
N GLY A 183 -7.98 20.59 14.70
CA GLY A 183 -9.02 19.58 14.53
C GLY A 183 -9.23 18.72 15.77
N SER A 184 -9.09 17.39 15.62
CA SER A 184 -9.29 16.45 16.74
C SER A 184 -8.16 16.44 17.79
N ASN A 185 -7.03 17.08 17.48
CA ASN A 185 -5.82 17.08 18.31
C ASN A 185 -5.23 15.70 18.61
N ALA A 186 -5.52 14.70 17.77
CA ALA A 186 -4.98 13.34 17.96
C ALA A 186 -3.44 13.30 17.90
N VAL A 187 -2.80 14.28 17.26
CA VAL A 187 -1.33 14.43 17.24
C VAL A 187 -0.73 14.57 18.65
N SER A 188 -1.49 15.05 19.63
CA SER A 188 -1.02 15.22 21.00
C SER A 188 -0.72 13.89 21.72
N GLN A 189 -1.23 12.76 21.23
CA GLN A 189 -0.93 11.43 21.77
C GLN A 189 0.52 10.99 21.47
N TYR A 190 1.15 11.58 20.46
CA TYR A 190 2.55 11.28 20.13
C TYR A 190 3.51 12.04 21.04
N PRO A 191 4.61 11.44 21.48
CA PRO A 191 5.65 12.14 22.21
C PRO A 191 6.39 13.14 21.33
N LYS A 192 7.04 14.10 21.95
CA LYS A 192 8.00 14.97 21.23
C LYS A 192 9.23 14.17 20.78
N PRO A 193 9.79 14.43 19.57
CA PRO A 193 9.47 15.56 18.68
C PRO A 193 8.30 15.31 17.72
N TYR A 194 7.74 14.12 17.65
CA TYR A 194 6.74 13.71 16.64
C TYR A 194 5.45 14.51 16.72
N SER A 195 4.90 14.72 17.93
CA SER A 195 3.70 15.56 18.10
C SER A 195 3.89 16.97 17.53
N THR A 196 5.11 17.54 17.66
CA THR A 196 5.43 18.85 17.07
C THR A 196 5.54 18.78 15.55
N GLN A 197 6.18 17.72 15.04
CA GLN A 197 6.35 17.50 13.60
C GLN A 197 5.02 17.29 12.88
N TYR A 198 4.11 16.51 13.46
CA TYR A 198 2.81 16.20 12.85
C TYR A 198 1.75 17.28 13.08
N ALA A 199 1.98 18.23 13.99
CA ALA A 199 1.02 19.29 14.30
C ALA A 199 0.87 20.34 13.19
N SER A 200 1.83 20.46 12.28
CA SER A 200 1.80 21.43 11.19
C SER A 200 2.00 20.74 9.85
N ALA A 201 1.19 21.09 8.86
CA ALA A 201 1.32 20.57 7.50
C ALA A 201 2.70 20.84 6.89
N SER A 202 3.33 21.97 7.21
CA SER A 202 4.66 22.32 6.69
C SER A 202 5.79 21.43 7.22
N THR A 203 5.63 20.83 8.41
CA THR A 203 6.62 19.94 9.03
C THR A 203 6.24 18.48 8.98
N CYS A 204 4.98 18.17 8.72
CA CYS A 204 4.49 16.79 8.55
C CYS A 204 5.19 16.14 7.35
N PRO A 205 5.63 14.88 7.45
CA PRO A 205 6.07 14.11 6.30
C PRO A 205 4.94 13.98 5.26
N ASP A 206 5.25 14.09 3.98
CA ASP A 206 4.24 14.10 2.91
C ASP A 206 3.46 12.78 2.88
N GLU A 207 4.11 11.65 3.17
CA GLU A 207 3.49 10.33 3.28
C GLU A 207 2.47 10.17 4.41
N LEU A 208 2.39 11.12 5.35
CA LEU A 208 1.43 11.17 6.46
C LEU A 208 0.53 12.40 6.41
N LEU A 209 0.66 13.22 5.38
CA LEU A 209 0.08 14.56 5.34
C LEU A 209 -1.44 14.53 5.47
N LEU A 210 -2.13 13.75 4.65
CA LEU A 210 -3.60 13.67 4.65
C LEU A 210 -4.16 12.78 5.77
N TRP A 211 -3.30 12.02 6.44
CA TRP A 211 -3.69 11.35 7.69
C TRP A 211 -3.83 12.34 8.85
N PHE A 212 -2.99 13.39 8.88
CA PHE A 212 -2.97 14.35 9.98
C PHE A 212 -3.65 15.68 9.67
N HIS A 213 -3.81 16.05 8.40
CA HIS A 213 -4.31 17.35 7.99
C HIS A 213 -5.41 17.25 6.95
N HIS A 214 -6.41 18.15 7.06
CA HIS A 214 -7.35 18.44 5.99
C HIS A 214 -6.85 19.70 5.27
N LEU A 215 -6.54 19.59 3.97
CA LEU A 215 -5.87 20.65 3.22
C LEU A 215 -6.64 21.01 1.95
N PRO A 216 -6.61 22.29 1.55
CA PRO A 216 -7.17 22.72 0.28
C PRO A 216 -6.55 22.00 -0.92
N TRP A 217 -7.31 21.81 -1.97
CA TRP A 217 -6.84 21.14 -3.18
C TRP A 217 -5.66 21.85 -3.86
N ASP A 218 -5.58 23.18 -3.73
CA ASP A 218 -4.51 24.04 -4.23
C ASP A 218 -3.38 24.29 -3.21
N TYR A 219 -3.38 23.58 -2.07
CA TYR A 219 -2.30 23.66 -1.10
C TYR A 219 -0.96 23.39 -1.76
N THR A 220 0.00 24.31 -1.60
CA THR A 220 1.34 24.15 -2.17
C THR A 220 2.17 23.16 -1.37
N MET A 221 2.49 22.04 -1.99
CA MET A 221 3.33 20.97 -1.42
C MET A 221 4.80 21.39 -1.37
N LYS A 222 5.64 20.63 -0.65
CA LYS A 222 7.09 20.86 -0.59
C LYS A 222 7.79 20.81 -1.95
N SER A 223 7.22 20.08 -2.90
CA SER A 223 7.69 20.03 -4.29
C SER A 223 7.44 21.32 -5.07
N GLY A 224 6.56 22.20 -4.58
CA GLY A 224 6.07 23.37 -5.28
C GLY A 224 4.82 23.15 -6.14
N ALA A 225 4.39 21.90 -6.29
CA ALA A 225 3.13 21.57 -6.97
C ALA A 225 1.92 21.75 -6.04
N THR A 226 0.71 21.73 -6.57
CA THR A 226 -0.49 21.69 -5.76
C THR A 226 -0.71 20.30 -5.15
N LEU A 227 -1.47 20.22 -4.05
CA LEU A 227 -1.87 18.94 -3.45
C LEU A 227 -2.58 18.03 -4.47
N TRP A 228 -3.48 18.63 -5.29
CA TRP A 228 -4.16 17.89 -6.35
C TRP A 228 -3.18 17.30 -7.36
N ASP A 229 -2.22 18.09 -7.83
CA ASP A 229 -1.23 17.62 -8.80
C ASP A 229 -0.37 16.48 -8.23
N GLU A 230 0.08 16.63 -6.97
CA GLU A 230 0.86 15.58 -6.30
C GLU A 230 0.04 14.30 -6.11
N LEU A 231 -1.22 14.43 -5.70
CA LEU A 231 -2.12 13.29 -5.55
C LEU A 231 -2.30 12.56 -6.89
N CYS A 232 -2.54 13.28 -7.98
CA CYS A 232 -2.66 12.70 -9.31
C CYS A 232 -1.37 11.99 -9.76
N ARG A 233 -0.21 12.60 -9.50
CA ARG A 233 1.09 12.02 -9.84
C ARG A 233 1.43 10.78 -9.01
N HIS A 234 1.00 10.71 -7.75
CA HIS A 234 1.16 9.48 -6.95
C HIS A 234 0.40 8.31 -7.58
N TYR A 235 -0.88 8.50 -7.94
CA TYR A 235 -1.66 7.46 -8.61
C TYR A 235 -1.03 7.02 -9.94
N GLU A 236 -0.55 7.97 -10.75
CA GLU A 236 0.16 7.67 -12.00
C GLU A 236 1.46 6.90 -11.75
N ARG A 237 2.25 7.32 -10.78
CA ARG A 237 3.51 6.68 -10.40
C ARG A 237 3.30 5.23 -9.95
N GLY A 238 2.22 4.96 -9.21
CA GLY A 238 1.86 3.60 -8.83
C GLY A 238 1.58 2.70 -10.04
N CYS A 239 0.84 3.21 -11.03
CA CYS A 239 0.59 2.48 -12.29
C CYS A 239 1.89 2.23 -13.07
N ILE A 240 2.77 3.22 -13.16
CA ILE A 240 4.07 3.10 -13.82
C ILE A 240 4.94 2.06 -13.10
N ALA A 241 4.99 2.11 -11.78
CA ALA A 241 5.77 1.17 -10.97
C ALA A 241 5.32 -0.29 -11.19
N VAL A 242 4.02 -0.56 -11.27
CA VAL A 242 3.52 -1.90 -11.60
C VAL A 242 3.91 -2.33 -13.02
N SER A 243 3.87 -1.41 -14.00
CA SER A 243 4.37 -1.69 -15.35
C SER A 243 5.86 -2.04 -15.36
N ASP A 244 6.65 -1.36 -14.53
CA ASP A 244 8.08 -1.66 -14.41
C ASP A 244 8.34 -3.00 -13.71
N MET A 245 7.50 -3.38 -12.74
CA MET A 245 7.51 -4.73 -12.14
C MET A 245 7.25 -5.81 -13.20
N GLN A 246 6.29 -5.61 -14.11
CA GLN A 246 6.03 -6.52 -15.22
C GLN A 246 7.23 -6.66 -16.15
N LYS A 247 7.91 -5.54 -16.47
CA LYS A 247 9.13 -5.54 -17.30
C LYS A 247 10.29 -6.29 -16.61
N ALA A 248 10.47 -6.08 -15.31
CA ALA A 248 11.47 -6.80 -14.52
C ALA A 248 11.21 -8.31 -14.52
N TRP A 249 9.95 -8.71 -14.30
CA TRP A 249 9.55 -10.11 -14.34
C TRP A 249 9.74 -10.72 -15.72
N MET A 250 9.40 -10.01 -16.79
CA MET A 250 9.59 -10.46 -18.17
C MET A 250 11.07 -10.74 -18.49
N LYS A 251 11.99 -9.90 -18.02
CA LYS A 251 13.44 -10.16 -18.17
C LYS A 251 13.88 -11.47 -17.51
N ALA A 252 13.24 -11.84 -16.42
CA ALA A 252 13.58 -13.03 -15.65
C ALA A 252 13.05 -14.35 -16.27
N LYS A 253 12.19 -14.29 -17.27
CA LYS A 253 11.53 -15.46 -17.90
C LYS A 253 12.45 -16.64 -18.20
N PRO A 254 13.65 -16.45 -18.81
CA PRO A 254 14.52 -17.58 -19.16
C PRO A 254 15.15 -18.30 -17.94
N TYR A 255 15.04 -17.71 -16.76
CA TYR A 255 15.75 -18.13 -15.56
C TYR A 255 14.84 -18.67 -14.46
N ILE A 256 13.52 -18.65 -14.67
CA ILE A 256 12.51 -19.04 -13.70
C ILE A 256 11.76 -20.26 -14.21
N ALA A 257 11.34 -21.13 -13.30
CA ALA A 257 10.52 -22.29 -13.66
C ALA A 257 9.22 -21.83 -14.36
N PRO A 258 8.84 -22.42 -15.52
CA PRO A 258 7.74 -21.94 -16.35
C PRO A 258 6.41 -21.79 -15.59
N ALA A 259 6.09 -22.71 -14.68
CA ALA A 259 4.86 -22.66 -13.91
C ALA A 259 4.82 -21.45 -12.95
N LEU A 260 5.91 -21.19 -12.22
CA LEU A 260 6.03 -20.04 -11.35
C LEU A 260 6.01 -18.74 -12.16
N TYR A 261 6.74 -18.74 -13.30
CA TYR A 261 6.76 -17.57 -14.18
C TYR A 261 5.35 -17.17 -14.63
N SER A 262 4.60 -18.10 -15.20
CA SER A 262 3.25 -17.84 -15.71
C SER A 262 2.28 -17.44 -14.61
N TYR A 263 2.39 -18.04 -13.43
CA TYR A 263 1.52 -17.71 -12.31
C TYR A 263 1.75 -16.26 -11.80
N VAL A 264 3.00 -15.84 -11.66
CA VAL A 264 3.33 -14.47 -11.25
C VAL A 264 3.02 -13.47 -12.37
N GLU A 265 3.28 -13.83 -13.64
CA GLU A 265 2.93 -12.99 -14.80
C GLU A 265 1.42 -12.66 -14.82
N GLU A 266 0.55 -13.65 -14.58
CA GLU A 266 -0.89 -13.45 -14.47
C GLU A 266 -1.26 -12.51 -13.32
N ARG A 267 -0.63 -12.68 -12.15
CA ARG A 267 -0.86 -11.81 -10.98
C ARG A 267 -0.42 -10.37 -11.22
N LEU A 268 0.75 -10.17 -11.82
CA LEU A 268 1.22 -8.83 -12.18
C LEU A 268 0.34 -8.16 -13.25
N ALA A 269 -0.22 -8.94 -14.19
CA ALA A 269 -1.19 -8.41 -15.15
C ALA A 269 -2.49 -7.98 -14.46
N THR A 270 -2.95 -8.75 -13.48
CA THR A 270 -4.09 -8.38 -12.61
C THR A 270 -3.78 -7.10 -11.83
N GLN A 271 -2.61 -7.03 -11.20
CA GLN A 271 -2.19 -5.86 -10.42
C GLN A 271 -2.11 -4.59 -11.29
N ALA A 272 -1.58 -4.69 -12.52
CA ALA A 272 -1.51 -3.54 -13.44
C ALA A 272 -2.91 -3.04 -13.82
N ARG A 273 -3.85 -3.93 -14.11
CA ARG A 273 -5.24 -3.59 -14.36
C ARG A 273 -5.88 -2.93 -13.14
N ASP A 274 -5.64 -3.47 -11.96
CA ASP A 274 -6.25 -2.99 -10.74
C ASP A 274 -5.64 -1.67 -10.27
N ALA A 275 -4.34 -1.44 -10.49
CA ALA A 275 -3.71 -0.14 -10.27
C ALA A 275 -4.37 0.97 -11.12
N GLN A 276 -4.68 0.67 -12.40
CA GLN A 276 -5.45 1.57 -13.26
C GLN A 276 -6.87 1.79 -12.72
N TRP A 277 -7.54 0.74 -12.26
CA TRP A 277 -8.87 0.84 -11.63
C TRP A 277 -8.85 1.74 -10.39
N TRP A 278 -7.86 1.55 -9.51
CA TRP A 278 -7.66 2.39 -8.32
C TRP A 278 -7.43 3.84 -8.68
N LYS A 279 -6.51 4.10 -9.61
CA LYS A 279 -6.23 5.44 -10.11
C LYS A 279 -7.51 6.10 -10.64
N ASP A 280 -8.20 5.45 -11.57
CA ASP A 280 -9.38 6.01 -12.20
C ASP A 280 -10.49 6.28 -11.19
N GLY A 281 -10.76 5.33 -10.28
CA GLY A 281 -11.78 5.47 -9.26
C GLY A 281 -11.52 6.65 -8.33
N CYS A 282 -10.31 6.78 -7.84
CA CYS A 282 -9.96 7.85 -6.92
C CYS A 282 -9.88 9.22 -7.62
N LEU A 283 -9.23 9.31 -8.79
CA LEU A 283 -9.09 10.58 -9.51
C LEU A 283 -10.44 11.12 -10.02
N LEU A 284 -11.31 10.25 -10.55
CA LEU A 284 -12.64 10.66 -10.99
C LEU A 284 -13.51 11.12 -9.82
N TYR A 285 -13.47 10.40 -8.70
CA TYR A 285 -14.25 10.76 -7.52
C TYR A 285 -13.74 12.04 -6.85
N PHE A 286 -12.46 12.15 -6.59
CA PHE A 286 -11.90 13.35 -5.96
C PHE A 286 -11.91 14.57 -6.89
N GLY A 287 -11.86 14.33 -8.20
CA GLY A 287 -12.01 15.38 -9.21
C GLY A 287 -13.37 16.08 -9.17
N GLU A 288 -14.46 15.38 -8.73
CA GLU A 288 -15.76 16.01 -8.50
C GLU A 288 -15.72 17.10 -7.42
N PHE A 289 -14.81 17.00 -6.46
CA PHE A 289 -14.63 17.97 -5.37
C PHE A 289 -13.59 19.03 -5.68
N SER A 290 -12.45 18.62 -6.25
CA SER A 290 -11.34 19.53 -6.53
C SER A 290 -11.71 20.56 -7.61
N GLY A 291 -12.47 20.15 -8.62
CA GLY A 291 -12.78 20.97 -9.80
C GLY A 291 -11.54 21.39 -10.61
N MET A 292 -10.36 20.84 -10.29
CA MET A 292 -9.10 21.16 -10.96
C MET A 292 -8.85 20.19 -12.13
N PRO A 293 -8.20 20.65 -13.24
CA PRO A 293 -7.82 19.76 -14.31
C PRO A 293 -6.75 18.76 -13.86
N LEU A 294 -6.66 17.63 -14.57
CA LEU A 294 -5.52 16.71 -14.40
C LEU A 294 -4.23 17.37 -14.90
N PRO A 295 -3.09 17.14 -14.22
CA PRO A 295 -1.78 17.56 -14.73
C PRO A 295 -1.47 16.95 -16.10
N ASP A 296 -0.74 17.68 -16.95
CA ASP A 296 -0.39 17.24 -18.32
C ASP A 296 0.45 15.96 -18.36
N ASP A 297 1.17 15.66 -17.29
CA ASP A 297 2.04 14.48 -17.11
C ASP A 297 1.32 13.27 -16.49
N VAL A 298 0.01 13.37 -16.26
CA VAL A 298 -0.85 12.29 -15.76
C VAL A 298 -1.78 11.80 -16.85
N THR A 299 -1.77 10.50 -17.11
CA THR A 299 -2.65 9.90 -18.13
C THR A 299 -4.12 9.98 -17.71
N ALA A 300 -5.00 10.35 -18.63
CA ALA A 300 -6.43 10.45 -18.37
C ALA A 300 -7.01 9.10 -17.95
N PRO A 301 -8.03 9.08 -17.06
CA PRO A 301 -8.80 7.89 -16.73
C PRO A 301 -9.37 7.22 -18.00
N VAL A 302 -9.34 5.89 -18.03
CA VAL A 302 -9.89 5.08 -19.14
C VAL A 302 -11.31 4.62 -18.88
N HIS A 303 -11.76 4.71 -17.64
CA HIS A 303 -13.13 4.38 -17.21
C HIS A 303 -13.93 5.64 -16.91
N THR A 304 -15.25 5.51 -16.79
CA THR A 304 -16.11 6.54 -16.20
C THR A 304 -16.44 6.18 -14.75
N LEU A 305 -16.76 7.19 -13.93
CA LEU A 305 -17.14 6.92 -12.53
C LEU A 305 -18.41 6.07 -12.42
N GLU A 306 -19.35 6.21 -13.36
CA GLU A 306 -20.56 5.38 -13.44
C GLU A 306 -20.20 3.89 -13.66
N GLN A 307 -19.27 3.60 -14.60
CA GLN A 307 -18.77 2.24 -14.81
C GLN A 307 -18.16 1.66 -13.54
N LEU A 308 -17.33 2.46 -12.84
CA LEU A 308 -16.63 2.01 -11.64
C LEU A 308 -17.55 1.81 -10.44
N ARG A 309 -18.56 2.66 -10.28
CA ARG A 309 -19.63 2.48 -9.27
C ARG A 309 -20.50 1.25 -9.53
N GLY A 310 -20.57 0.80 -10.78
CA GLY A 310 -21.30 -0.41 -11.18
C GLY A 310 -20.49 -1.72 -11.05
N VAL A 311 -19.25 -1.69 -10.64
CA VAL A 311 -18.43 -2.89 -10.46
C VAL A 311 -18.95 -3.68 -9.27
N ASP A 312 -19.45 -4.88 -9.53
CA ASP A 312 -19.80 -5.86 -8.51
C ASP A 312 -18.93 -7.11 -8.73
N LEU A 313 -18.03 -7.37 -7.80
CA LEU A 313 -17.13 -8.52 -7.87
C LEU A 313 -17.81 -9.82 -7.45
N GLY A 314 -19.03 -9.75 -6.93
CA GLY A 314 -19.75 -10.89 -6.36
C GLY A 314 -19.03 -11.50 -5.16
N ILE A 315 -18.17 -10.70 -4.50
CA ILE A 315 -17.37 -11.14 -3.37
C ILE A 315 -18.04 -10.63 -2.10
N THR A 316 -18.20 -11.52 -1.16
CA THR A 316 -18.59 -11.19 0.22
C THR A 316 -17.52 -11.74 1.16
N ASN A 317 -17.28 -11.06 2.28
CA ASN A 317 -16.44 -11.57 3.36
C ASN A 317 -14.95 -11.80 3.00
N TYR A 318 -14.27 -10.81 2.43
CA TYR A 318 -12.80 -10.80 2.27
C TYR A 318 -12.22 -11.86 1.32
N GLU A 319 -13.03 -12.53 0.52
CA GLU A 319 -12.52 -13.46 -0.48
C GLU A 319 -11.71 -12.74 -1.54
N SER A 320 -10.55 -13.28 -1.86
CA SER A 320 -9.72 -12.76 -2.95
C SER A 320 -10.37 -13.07 -4.30
N PRO A 321 -10.69 -12.08 -5.14
CA PRO A 321 -11.29 -12.34 -6.43
C PRO A 321 -10.29 -13.07 -7.34
N SER A 322 -10.75 -14.06 -8.08
CA SER A 322 -9.94 -14.65 -9.13
C SER A 322 -9.75 -13.64 -10.28
N ALA A 323 -8.62 -13.74 -10.99
CA ALA A 323 -8.36 -12.89 -12.15
C ALA A 323 -9.47 -13.03 -13.23
N SER A 324 -10.09 -14.21 -13.34
CA SER A 324 -11.19 -14.47 -14.26
C SER A 324 -12.46 -13.69 -13.91
N LEU A 325 -12.79 -13.53 -12.62
CA LEU A 325 -13.94 -12.74 -12.20
C LEU A 325 -13.77 -11.26 -12.55
N LEU A 326 -12.59 -10.71 -12.33
CA LEU A 326 -12.28 -9.33 -12.66
C LEU A 326 -12.32 -9.06 -14.18
N ASN A 327 -11.98 -10.05 -14.99
CA ASN A 327 -12.05 -9.95 -16.46
C ASN A 327 -13.47 -10.07 -17.01
N SER A 328 -14.37 -10.79 -16.34
CA SER A 328 -15.72 -11.02 -16.84
C SER A 328 -16.70 -9.86 -16.63
N LYS A 329 -16.36 -8.90 -15.77
CA LYS A 329 -17.23 -7.78 -15.37
C LYS A 329 -16.79 -6.40 -15.86
N ARG A 330 -15.91 -6.35 -16.84
CA ARG A 330 -15.44 -5.12 -17.49
C ARG A 330 -15.92 -5.00 -18.93
#